data_fde4a04ec042c92b5cf01cb2327de99c
#
_entry.id   fde4a04ec042c92b5cf01cb2327de99c
#
_cell.length_a   1.000
_cell.length_b   1.000
_cell.length_c   1.000
_cell.angle_alpha   90.00
_cell.angle_beta   90.00
_cell.angle_gamma   90.00
#
_symmetry.space_group_name_H-M   'P 1'
#
loop_
_entity.id
_entity.type
_entity.pdbx_description
1 polymer ?
#
loop_
_entity_poly.entity_id
_entity_poly.type
_entity_poly.pdbx_seq_one_letter_code
_entity_poly.pdbx_strand_id
1 'polypeptide(L)'
;FGQSEEWNFQNSLDWHLLDYAPHKGIQEVIKALNEFYRSEPALYENQFVPDGFEWIDYNDGENSVISFIRKGNEPKDNLIIVCNLTPIPRENYRVGLPKKGILKEVFNSDKKKFYGSGKYINKSIKTTEHKWHSRNYSTIIDIPPLAMVAFKYST
;
A
#
# COMPACT_ATOMS: atom_id res chain seq x y z
N PHE A 1 14.83 -9.41 -8.09
CA PHE A 1 15.47 -9.03 -6.81
C PHE A 1 16.63 -8.03 -6.99
N GLY A 2 16.56 -7.19 -8.04
CA GLY A 2 17.46 -6.04 -8.20
C GLY A 2 18.86 -6.36 -8.73
N GLN A 3 19.00 -7.34 -9.60
CA GLN A 3 20.25 -7.51 -10.35
C GLN A 3 20.46 -6.35 -11.33
N SER A 4 21.71 -6.01 -11.62
CA SER A 4 22.10 -4.92 -12.53
C SER A 4 22.06 -5.32 -14.00
N GLU A 5 22.29 -6.60 -14.29
CA GLU A 5 22.30 -7.13 -15.64
C GLU A 5 20.88 -7.29 -16.18
N GLU A 6 20.72 -7.00 -17.48
CA GLU A 6 19.48 -7.31 -18.20
C GLU A 6 19.30 -8.83 -18.31
N TRP A 7 18.05 -9.26 -18.53
CA TRP A 7 17.76 -10.66 -18.73
C TRP A 7 18.52 -11.24 -19.93
N ASN A 8 19.25 -12.33 -19.68
CA ASN A 8 19.99 -13.07 -20.70
C ASN A 8 19.72 -14.57 -20.50
N PHE A 9 19.06 -15.20 -21.49
CA PHE A 9 18.70 -16.61 -21.40
C PHE A 9 19.90 -17.58 -21.39
N GLN A 10 21.09 -17.12 -21.79
CA GLN A 10 22.33 -17.92 -21.76
C GLN A 10 22.99 -17.96 -20.39
N ASN A 11 22.63 -17.05 -19.50
CA ASN A 11 23.19 -16.93 -18.16
C ASN A 11 22.13 -17.19 -17.08
N SER A 12 22.58 -17.72 -15.96
CA SER A 12 21.77 -17.81 -14.75
C SER A 12 21.50 -16.43 -14.17
N LEU A 13 20.42 -16.32 -13.38
CA LEU A 13 20.22 -15.15 -12.52
C LEU A 13 21.32 -15.06 -11.46
N ASP A 14 21.59 -13.84 -11.00
CA ASP A 14 22.60 -13.54 -9.98
C ASP A 14 22.12 -13.94 -8.57
N TRP A 15 21.89 -15.24 -8.36
CA TRP A 15 21.33 -15.80 -7.11
C TRP A 15 22.13 -15.43 -5.87
N HIS A 16 23.44 -15.20 -6.00
CA HIS A 16 24.32 -14.77 -4.92
C HIS A 16 23.92 -13.41 -4.32
N LEU A 17 23.16 -12.57 -5.07
CA LEU A 17 22.65 -11.30 -4.55
C LEU A 17 21.69 -11.50 -3.37
N LEU A 18 21.04 -12.65 -3.26
CA LEU A 18 20.15 -12.95 -2.13
C LEU A 18 20.89 -13.11 -0.78
N ASP A 19 22.20 -13.20 -0.79
CA ASP A 19 23.02 -13.15 0.42
C ASP A 19 23.11 -11.73 1.00
N TYR A 20 22.72 -10.71 0.21
CA TYR A 20 22.72 -9.33 0.63
C TYR A 20 21.30 -8.88 1.03
N ALA A 21 21.21 -8.24 2.20
CA ALA A 21 19.93 -7.87 2.81
C ALA A 21 19.00 -6.99 1.93
N PRO A 22 19.49 -6.00 1.14
CA PRO A 22 18.62 -5.23 0.24
C PRO A 22 17.93 -6.08 -0.83
N HIS A 23 18.68 -6.97 -1.48
CA HIS A 23 18.17 -7.85 -2.54
C HIS A 23 17.19 -8.89 -1.99
N LYS A 24 17.53 -9.46 -0.84
CA LYS A 24 16.61 -10.34 -0.11
C LYS A 24 15.33 -9.62 0.31
N GLY A 25 15.44 -8.35 0.73
CA GLY A 25 14.29 -7.50 1.06
C GLY A 25 13.33 -7.33 -0.12
N ILE A 26 13.83 -7.14 -1.34
CA ILE A 26 13.01 -7.08 -2.55
C ILE A 26 12.29 -8.42 -2.80
N GLN A 27 12.99 -9.54 -2.66
CA GLN A 27 12.36 -10.86 -2.79
C GLN A 27 11.24 -11.06 -1.76
N GLU A 28 11.49 -10.69 -0.50
CA GLU A 28 10.51 -10.83 0.59
C GLU A 28 9.27 -9.92 0.39
N VAL A 29 9.44 -8.68 -0.12
CA VAL A 29 8.28 -7.82 -0.39
C VAL A 29 7.44 -8.37 -1.54
N ILE A 30 8.05 -8.90 -2.61
CA ILE A 30 7.31 -9.52 -3.72
C ILE A 30 6.57 -10.77 -3.25
N LYS A 31 7.20 -11.61 -2.44
CA LYS A 31 6.55 -12.76 -1.82
C LYS A 31 5.34 -12.34 -1.00
N ALA A 32 5.51 -11.34 -0.13
CA ALA A 32 4.43 -10.82 0.71
C ALA A 32 3.30 -10.17 -0.11
N LEU A 33 3.61 -9.48 -1.21
CA LEU A 33 2.61 -8.93 -2.13
C LEU A 33 1.81 -10.04 -2.82
N ASN A 34 2.45 -11.13 -3.24
CA ASN A 34 1.77 -12.28 -3.82
C ASN A 34 0.85 -12.98 -2.81
N GLU A 35 1.27 -13.09 -1.55
CA GLU A 35 0.45 -13.61 -0.46
C GLU A 35 -0.73 -12.67 -0.18
N PHE A 36 -0.47 -11.37 -0.10
CA PHE A 36 -1.50 -10.33 0.09
C PHE A 36 -2.52 -10.32 -1.05
N TYR A 37 -2.07 -10.41 -2.30
CA TYR A 37 -2.96 -10.51 -3.47
C TYR A 37 -3.91 -11.70 -3.34
N ARG A 38 -3.41 -12.87 -2.96
CA ARG A 38 -4.24 -14.08 -2.84
C ARG A 38 -5.16 -14.10 -1.63
N SER A 39 -4.79 -13.37 -0.56
CA SER A 39 -5.58 -13.34 0.69
C SER A 39 -6.64 -12.25 0.70
N GLU A 40 -6.53 -11.24 -0.16
CA GLU A 40 -7.42 -10.08 -0.16
C GLU A 40 -8.35 -10.08 -1.38
N PRO A 41 -9.63 -10.46 -1.21
CA PRO A 41 -10.61 -10.56 -2.30
C PRO A 41 -10.72 -9.30 -3.15
N ALA A 42 -10.62 -8.13 -2.55
CA ALA A 42 -10.67 -6.84 -3.26
C ALA A 42 -9.58 -6.67 -4.34
N LEU A 43 -8.50 -7.46 -4.29
CA LEU A 43 -7.40 -7.34 -5.26
C LEU A 43 -7.67 -8.15 -6.54
N TYR A 44 -8.52 -9.19 -6.50
CA TYR A 44 -8.72 -10.08 -7.65
C TYR A 44 -10.18 -10.27 -8.07
N GLU A 45 -11.17 -10.15 -7.16
CA GLU A 45 -12.58 -10.45 -7.50
C GLU A 45 -13.13 -9.52 -8.60
N ASN A 46 -12.89 -8.23 -8.48
CA ASN A 46 -13.45 -7.19 -9.34
C ASN A 46 -12.37 -6.45 -10.15
N GLN A 47 -11.24 -7.10 -10.47
CA GLN A 47 -10.12 -6.41 -11.10
C GLN A 47 -10.37 -5.95 -12.55
N PHE A 48 -11.34 -6.56 -13.25
CA PHE A 48 -11.64 -6.27 -14.64
C PHE A 48 -12.95 -5.49 -14.85
N VAL A 49 -13.57 -5.05 -13.76
CA VAL A 49 -14.81 -4.26 -13.82
C VAL A 49 -14.59 -2.87 -13.20
N PRO A 50 -15.23 -1.81 -13.76
CA PRO A 50 -15.04 -0.45 -13.26
C PRO A 50 -15.37 -0.28 -11.77
N ASP A 51 -16.38 -0.98 -11.28
CA ASP A 51 -16.84 -0.91 -9.89
C ASP A 51 -15.82 -1.47 -8.88
N GLY A 52 -14.83 -2.24 -9.33
CA GLY A 52 -13.77 -2.79 -8.50
C GLY A 52 -12.70 -1.78 -8.07
N PHE A 53 -12.74 -0.56 -8.60
CA PHE A 53 -11.76 0.48 -8.35
C PHE A 53 -12.42 1.85 -8.15
N GLU A 54 -11.89 2.63 -7.21
CA GLU A 54 -12.35 4.00 -6.97
C GLU A 54 -11.20 4.89 -6.50
N TRP A 55 -10.94 5.99 -7.20
CA TRP A 55 -9.98 7.00 -6.71
C TRP A 55 -10.49 7.67 -5.45
N ILE A 56 -9.60 7.83 -4.47
CA ILE A 56 -9.78 8.77 -3.34
C ILE A 56 -9.19 10.11 -3.75
N ASP A 57 -7.91 10.13 -4.12
CA ASP A 57 -7.22 11.28 -4.68
C ASP A 57 -6.04 10.84 -5.55
N TYR A 58 -5.90 11.49 -6.70
CA TYR A 58 -4.80 11.31 -7.66
C TYR A 58 -4.16 12.65 -8.08
N ASN A 59 -4.61 13.76 -7.47
CA ASN A 59 -4.21 15.11 -7.87
C ASN A 59 -3.14 15.74 -6.97
N ASP A 60 -2.69 15.06 -5.92
CA ASP A 60 -1.68 15.58 -5.01
C ASP A 60 -0.26 15.46 -5.62
N GLY A 61 -0.03 16.27 -6.66
CA GLY A 61 1.27 16.32 -7.34
C GLY A 61 2.38 16.89 -6.47
N GLU A 62 2.07 17.81 -5.55
CA GLU A 62 3.07 18.42 -4.66
C GLU A 62 3.69 17.40 -3.71
N ASN A 63 2.89 16.48 -3.18
CA ASN A 63 3.34 15.41 -2.30
C ASN A 63 3.69 14.12 -3.06
N SER A 64 3.29 14.02 -4.34
CA SER A 64 3.37 12.81 -5.16
C SER A 64 2.77 11.61 -4.45
N VAL A 65 1.58 11.80 -3.88
CA VAL A 65 0.80 10.78 -3.18
C VAL A 65 -0.45 10.47 -4.01
N ILE A 66 -0.73 9.20 -4.17
CA ILE A 66 -1.99 8.71 -4.74
C ILE A 66 -2.72 7.83 -3.72
N SER A 67 -4.04 7.91 -3.73
CA SER A 67 -4.88 7.08 -2.86
C SER A 67 -6.13 6.58 -3.58
N PHE A 68 -6.49 5.33 -3.32
CA PHE A 68 -7.62 4.68 -3.99
C PHE A 68 -8.19 3.54 -3.14
N ILE A 69 -9.37 3.07 -3.55
CA ILE A 69 -10.05 1.92 -2.97
C ILE A 69 -10.07 0.79 -3.99
N ARG A 70 -9.68 -0.40 -3.56
CA ARG A 70 -10.00 -1.65 -4.24
C ARG A 70 -11.22 -2.26 -3.57
N LYS A 71 -12.20 -2.68 -4.37
CA LYS A 71 -13.48 -3.20 -3.87
C LYS A 71 -13.61 -4.68 -4.17
N GLY A 72 -13.89 -5.46 -3.12
CA GLY A 72 -14.35 -6.84 -3.25
C GLY A 72 -15.86 -6.90 -3.44
N ASN A 73 -16.40 -8.11 -3.53
CA ASN A 73 -17.85 -8.33 -3.59
C ASN A 73 -18.54 -7.91 -2.28
N GLU A 74 -17.86 -8.09 -1.16
CA GLU A 74 -18.35 -7.70 0.16
C GLU A 74 -17.68 -6.39 0.62
N PRO A 75 -18.43 -5.41 1.14
CA PRO A 75 -17.86 -4.14 1.61
C PRO A 75 -16.80 -4.26 2.72
N LYS A 76 -16.82 -5.36 3.49
CA LYS A 76 -15.80 -5.66 4.51
C LYS A 76 -14.42 -5.97 3.90
N ASP A 77 -14.39 -6.41 2.63
CA ASP A 77 -13.17 -6.78 1.93
C ASP A 77 -12.50 -5.60 1.22
N ASN A 78 -13.16 -4.44 1.19
CA ASN A 78 -12.60 -3.26 0.56
C ASN A 78 -11.27 -2.85 1.22
N LEU A 79 -10.29 -2.53 0.37
CA LEU A 79 -8.97 -2.04 0.75
C LEU A 79 -8.84 -0.56 0.40
N ILE A 80 -8.33 0.21 1.34
CA ILE A 80 -7.88 1.58 1.13
C ILE A 80 -6.37 1.53 0.95
N ILE A 81 -5.89 2.00 -0.18
CA ILE A 81 -4.46 1.95 -0.54
C ILE A 81 -3.96 3.37 -0.73
N VAL A 82 -2.80 3.66 -0.14
CA VAL A 82 -2.12 4.95 -0.25
C VAL A 82 -0.65 4.70 -0.62
N CYS A 83 -0.19 5.36 -1.67
CA CYS A 83 1.18 5.25 -2.17
C CYS A 83 1.88 6.60 -2.12
N ASN A 84 3.06 6.64 -1.52
CA ASN A 84 3.98 7.77 -1.57
C ASN A 84 5.09 7.45 -2.58
N LEU A 85 5.16 8.22 -3.63
CA LEU A 85 6.10 8.01 -4.75
C LEU A 85 7.39 8.84 -4.59
N THR A 86 7.63 9.42 -3.40
CA THR A 86 8.81 10.21 -3.10
C THR A 86 9.67 9.61 -1.97
N PRO A 87 10.97 9.93 -1.91
CA PRO A 87 11.84 9.50 -0.81
C PRO A 87 11.61 10.29 0.50
N ILE A 88 10.61 11.18 0.54
CA ILE A 88 10.26 11.98 1.71
C ILE A 88 9.05 11.37 2.40
N PRO A 89 9.10 11.03 3.69
CA PRO A 89 7.93 10.55 4.42
C PRO A 89 6.84 11.62 4.48
N ARG A 90 5.60 11.21 4.52
CA ARG A 90 4.45 12.10 4.70
C ARG A 90 3.81 11.81 6.06
N GLU A 91 4.26 12.53 7.06
CA GLU A 91 3.71 12.45 8.41
C GLU A 91 2.43 13.29 8.51
N ASN A 92 1.48 12.80 9.31
CA ASN A 92 0.19 13.48 9.51
C ASN A 92 -0.59 13.74 8.20
N TYR A 93 -0.45 12.87 7.21
CA TYR A 93 -1.16 13.00 5.93
C TYR A 93 -2.63 12.66 6.07
N ARG A 94 -3.52 13.54 5.58
CA ARG A 94 -4.96 13.34 5.67
C ARG A 94 -5.50 12.64 4.43
N VAL A 95 -6.27 11.57 4.65
CA VAL A 95 -6.92 10.79 3.58
C VAL A 95 -8.43 10.83 3.78
N GLY A 96 -9.18 11.14 2.69
CA GLY A 96 -10.64 11.07 2.66
C GLY A 96 -11.15 9.64 2.67
N LEU A 97 -12.25 9.39 3.36
CA LEU A 97 -12.78 8.04 3.59
C LEU A 97 -14.27 7.93 3.31
N PRO A 98 -14.76 6.78 2.79
CA PRO A 98 -16.15 6.63 2.39
C PRO A 98 -17.13 6.55 3.59
N LYS A 99 -16.68 6.10 4.75
CA LYS A 99 -17.53 5.90 5.92
C LYS A 99 -16.79 6.10 7.24
N LYS A 100 -17.57 6.24 8.32
CA LYS A 100 -17.08 6.24 9.70
C LYS A 100 -16.63 4.83 10.11
N GLY A 101 -15.59 4.73 10.92
CA GLY A 101 -15.11 3.45 11.44
C GLY A 101 -13.70 3.51 12.00
N ILE A 102 -13.12 2.34 12.18
CA ILE A 102 -11.73 2.16 12.61
C ILE A 102 -10.99 1.48 11.45
N LEU A 103 -9.87 2.04 11.04
CA LEU A 103 -8.98 1.44 10.07
C LEU A 103 -7.86 0.65 10.76
N LYS A 104 -7.54 -0.49 10.21
CA LYS A 104 -6.37 -1.30 10.59
C LYS A 104 -5.43 -1.38 9.39
N GLU A 105 -4.14 -1.07 9.61
CA GLU A 105 -3.11 -1.30 8.60
C GLU A 105 -2.94 -2.82 8.39
N VAL A 106 -3.14 -3.28 7.16
CA VAL A 106 -3.02 -4.69 6.78
C VAL A 106 -1.76 -4.98 5.97
N PHE A 107 -1.26 -3.97 5.27
CA PHE A 107 0.01 -4.05 4.54
C PHE A 107 0.79 -2.74 4.65
N ASN A 108 2.13 -2.86 4.71
CA ASN A 108 3.05 -1.73 4.68
C ASN A 108 4.36 -2.22 4.09
N SER A 109 4.76 -1.65 2.95
CA SER A 109 5.97 -2.07 2.24
C SER A 109 7.27 -1.59 2.89
N ASP A 110 7.21 -0.68 3.87
CA ASP A 110 8.37 -0.17 4.62
C ASP A 110 8.72 -1.00 5.87
N LYS A 111 8.14 -2.18 6.04
CA LYS A 111 8.48 -3.04 7.19
C LYS A 111 9.95 -3.47 7.18
N LYS A 112 10.56 -3.57 8.35
CA LYS A 112 11.96 -4.03 8.51
C LYS A 112 12.25 -5.37 7.83
N LYS A 113 11.27 -6.29 7.78
CA LYS A 113 11.42 -7.58 7.09
C LYS A 113 11.63 -7.45 5.58
N PHE A 114 11.31 -6.30 5.00
CA PHE A 114 11.51 -5.96 3.60
C PHE A 114 12.73 -5.06 3.38
N TYR A 115 13.58 -4.91 4.39
CA TYR A 115 14.68 -3.97 4.42
C TYR A 115 14.23 -2.49 4.44
N GLY A 116 12.97 -2.23 4.80
CA GLY A 116 12.43 -0.89 5.03
C GLY A 116 12.82 -0.32 6.40
N SER A 117 12.46 0.94 6.65
CA SER A 117 12.78 1.63 7.89
C SER A 117 12.02 1.07 9.10
N GLY A 118 10.79 0.62 8.90
CA GLY A 118 9.88 0.15 9.96
C GLY A 118 9.51 1.22 10.97
N LYS A 119 9.65 2.51 10.64
CA LYS A 119 9.37 3.64 11.53
C LYS A 119 7.91 4.08 11.48
N TYR A 120 7.30 4.07 10.31
CA TYR A 120 5.97 4.59 10.04
C TYR A 120 4.94 3.46 10.11
N ILE A 121 4.34 3.27 11.27
CA ILE A 121 3.38 2.21 11.53
C ILE A 121 2.06 2.83 11.97
N ASN A 122 1.04 2.58 11.21
CA ASN A 122 -0.33 3.01 11.51
C ASN A 122 -1.07 1.87 12.22
N LYS A 123 -1.25 1.97 13.52
CA LYS A 123 -2.01 0.96 14.28
C LYS A 123 -3.50 1.02 13.93
N SER A 124 -4.38 0.98 14.91
CA SER A 124 -5.81 1.22 14.72
C SER A 124 -6.09 2.71 14.70
N ILE A 125 -6.69 3.23 13.63
CA ILE A 125 -6.92 4.65 13.43
C ILE A 125 -8.42 4.90 13.32
N LYS A 126 -8.95 5.79 14.15
CA LYS A 126 -10.35 6.23 14.06
C LYS A 126 -10.52 7.26 12.96
N THR A 127 -11.60 7.14 12.22
CA THR A 127 -12.04 8.18 11.28
C THR A 127 -12.71 9.34 12.02
N THR A 128 -12.62 10.53 11.47
CA THR A 128 -13.27 11.75 11.97
C THR A 128 -14.28 12.27 10.95
N GLU A 129 -15.29 12.97 11.40
CA GLU A 129 -16.24 13.71 10.57
C GLU A 129 -15.61 15.02 10.10
N HIS A 130 -14.64 14.90 9.23
CA HIS A 130 -13.93 16.01 8.63
C HIS A 130 -13.87 15.77 7.12
N LYS A 131 -14.46 16.71 6.36
CA LYS A 131 -14.52 16.60 4.89
C LYS A 131 -13.13 16.73 4.27
N TRP A 132 -12.77 15.75 3.44
CA TRP A 132 -11.49 15.72 2.73
C TRP A 132 -11.60 14.86 1.47
N HIS A 133 -10.92 15.22 0.38
CA HIS A 133 -10.98 14.52 -0.91
C HIS A 133 -12.43 14.24 -1.35
N SER A 134 -13.30 15.25 -1.26
CA SER A 134 -14.74 15.15 -1.59
C SER A 134 -15.52 14.10 -0.79
N ARG A 135 -15.03 13.65 0.37
CA ARG A 135 -15.66 12.68 1.26
C ARG A 135 -15.99 13.32 2.60
N ASN A 136 -17.04 12.79 3.26
CA ASN A 136 -17.51 13.33 4.54
C ASN A 136 -16.66 12.92 5.75
N TYR A 137 -15.89 11.86 5.61
CA TYR A 137 -15.00 11.34 6.65
C TYR A 137 -13.55 11.38 6.18
N SER A 138 -12.64 11.44 7.11
CA SER A 138 -11.21 11.36 6.85
C SER A 138 -10.46 10.81 8.06
N THR A 139 -9.20 10.50 7.86
CA THR A 139 -8.27 10.19 8.96
C THR A 139 -6.89 10.76 8.66
N ILE A 140 -6.02 10.74 9.66
CA ILE A 140 -4.62 11.12 9.55
C ILE A 140 -3.78 9.85 9.65
N ILE A 141 -2.83 9.68 8.73
CA ILE A 141 -1.91 8.56 8.65
C ILE A 141 -0.48 9.04 8.44
N ASP A 142 0.48 8.20 8.76
CA ASP A 142 1.87 8.39 8.37
C ASP A 142 2.20 7.47 7.20
N ILE A 143 2.74 8.07 6.12
CA ILE A 143 3.09 7.32 4.91
C ILE A 143 4.61 7.29 4.78
N PRO A 144 5.22 6.08 4.78
CA PRO A 144 6.66 5.95 4.60
C PRO A 144 7.14 6.48 3.24
N PRO A 145 8.44 6.77 3.08
CA PRO A 145 9.00 7.14 1.79
C PRO A 145 8.99 5.95 0.82
N LEU A 146 8.74 6.22 -0.48
CA LEU A 146 8.75 5.22 -1.56
C LEU A 146 7.97 3.95 -1.22
N ALA A 147 6.81 4.09 -0.61
CA ALA A 147 6.09 2.98 -0.01
C ALA A 147 4.58 2.99 -0.29
N MET A 148 4.00 1.81 -0.16
CA MET A 148 2.56 1.59 -0.16
C MET A 148 2.11 1.14 1.24
N VAL A 149 1.03 1.72 1.73
CA VAL A 149 0.29 1.27 2.91
C VAL A 149 -1.15 0.91 2.53
N ALA A 150 -1.66 -0.17 3.09
CA ALA A 150 -3.04 -0.60 2.84
C ALA A 150 -3.78 -0.82 4.16
N PHE A 151 -5.07 -0.44 4.14
CA PHE A 151 -5.94 -0.49 5.30
C PHE A 151 -7.25 -1.20 4.99
N LYS A 152 -7.82 -1.84 6.03
CA LYS A 152 -9.20 -2.32 6.05
C LYS A 152 -9.96 -1.69 7.22
N TYR A 153 -11.28 -1.58 7.09
CA TYR A 153 -12.11 -1.29 8.24
C TYR A 153 -12.11 -2.49 9.19
N SER A 154 -11.89 -2.22 10.48
CA SER A 154 -12.12 -3.24 11.50
C SER A 154 -13.60 -3.60 11.54
N THR A 155 -13.88 -4.89 11.55
CA THR A 155 -15.21 -5.45 11.84
C THR A 155 -15.50 -5.33 13.32
#